data_87af2beb2129ea61d8f664241686f97a
#
_entry.id   87af2beb2129ea61d8f664241686f97a
#
_cell.length_a   1.000
_cell.length_b   1.000
_cell.length_c   1.000
_cell.angle_alpha   90.00
_cell.angle_beta   90.00
_cell.angle_gamma   90.00
#
_symmetry.space_group_name_H-M   'P 1'
#
loop_
_entity.id
_entity.type
_entity.pdbx_description
1 polymer ?
#
loop_
_entity_poly.entity_id
_entity_poly.type
_entity_poly.pdbx_seq_one_letter_code
_entity_poly.pdbx_strand_id
1 'polypeptide(L)'
;PEILHRCEELPDTLKQHKIKKILIVTDPGIVACGLMTKITSVLAKEKISYSVYDQTSANPTVRNVEEALALYQKEHCQALLAIGGGSAMDCAKALGARISCPKKTLGQLKGTLHVLHRIPLLIAVPTTAGTGSENTLAAVITDSEKKHKYVLNDFVLIPRYAILDAELTYSLPPHLTATTGMDALTHAIEGYTTKGAWEMTDMFHLKAIELISKSLRGAVSNTREGREGMALGEYIAGMGFSNVGL
;
A
#
# COMPACT_ATOMS: atom_id res chain seq x y z
N PRO A 1 -7.92 -3.85 -6.53
CA PRO A 1 -7.69 -5.07 -5.73
C PRO A 1 -8.98 -5.73 -5.27
N GLU A 2 -8.91 -7.02 -4.97
CA GLU A 2 -9.92 -7.74 -4.23
C GLU A 2 -9.75 -7.44 -2.74
N ILE A 3 -10.86 -7.13 -2.05
CA ILE A 3 -10.81 -6.74 -0.64
C ILE A 3 -10.89 -7.98 0.24
N LEU A 4 -9.95 -8.10 1.17
CA LEU A 4 -9.99 -8.99 2.32
C LEU A 4 -10.29 -8.15 3.56
N HIS A 5 -11.16 -8.63 4.42
CA HIS A 5 -11.61 -7.85 5.58
C HIS A 5 -10.77 -8.11 6.83
N ARG A 6 -10.04 -9.22 6.86
CA ARG A 6 -9.24 -9.65 8.02
C ARG A 6 -7.94 -10.31 7.61
N CYS A 7 -6.95 -10.20 8.47
CA CYS A 7 -5.66 -10.86 8.28
C CYS A 7 -5.76 -12.39 8.22
N GLU A 8 -6.79 -12.98 8.85
CA GLU A 8 -7.03 -14.42 8.87
C GLU A 8 -7.38 -15.01 7.49
N GLU A 9 -7.78 -14.19 6.53
CA GLU A 9 -8.06 -14.61 5.15
C GLU A 9 -6.79 -14.77 4.29
N LEU A 10 -5.67 -14.21 4.77
CA LEU A 10 -4.38 -14.22 4.06
C LEU A 10 -3.88 -15.62 3.70
N PRO A 11 -3.86 -16.62 4.62
CA PRO A 11 -3.34 -17.94 4.30
C PRO A 11 -4.11 -18.66 3.19
N ASP A 12 -5.44 -18.56 3.19
CA ASP A 12 -6.27 -19.21 2.17
C ASP A 12 -6.05 -18.55 0.81
N THR A 13 -5.92 -17.22 0.78
CA THR A 13 -5.55 -16.48 -0.43
C THR A 13 -4.20 -16.95 -0.97
N LEU A 14 -3.18 -17.10 -0.11
CA LEU A 14 -1.86 -17.57 -0.53
C LEU A 14 -1.89 -19.03 -1.03
N LYS A 15 -2.64 -19.92 -0.36
CA LYS A 15 -2.84 -21.31 -0.78
C LYS A 15 -3.53 -21.40 -2.15
N GLN A 16 -4.57 -20.58 -2.38
CA GLN A 16 -5.27 -20.51 -3.66
C GLN A 16 -4.31 -20.17 -4.81
N HIS A 17 -3.32 -19.31 -4.55
CA HIS A 17 -2.27 -18.97 -5.52
C HIS A 17 -1.06 -19.92 -5.48
N LYS A 18 -1.10 -21.00 -4.68
CA LYS A 18 0.00 -21.98 -4.50
C LYS A 18 1.30 -21.34 -4.02
N ILE A 19 1.20 -20.27 -3.24
CA ILE A 19 2.34 -19.57 -2.66
C ILE A 19 2.79 -20.27 -1.38
N LYS A 20 4.07 -20.60 -1.31
CA LYS A 20 4.69 -21.27 -0.15
C LYS A 20 5.55 -20.32 0.69
N LYS A 21 6.12 -19.31 0.06
CA LYS A 21 6.99 -18.32 0.72
C LYS A 21 6.76 -16.92 0.18
N ILE A 22 6.62 -15.96 1.08
CA ILE A 22 6.41 -14.55 0.76
C ILE A 22 7.55 -13.69 1.30
N LEU A 23 7.79 -12.54 0.66
CA LEU A 23 8.55 -11.45 1.26
C LEU A 23 7.57 -10.42 1.84
N ILE A 24 7.72 -10.14 3.12
CA ILE A 24 7.02 -9.06 3.81
C ILE A 24 7.89 -7.81 3.68
N VAL A 25 7.33 -6.74 3.11
CA VAL A 25 7.98 -5.43 3.00
C VAL A 25 7.31 -4.49 4.00
N THR A 26 8.10 -3.93 4.90
CA THR A 26 7.62 -3.07 5.98
C THR A 26 8.67 -2.05 6.40
N ASP A 27 8.38 -1.30 7.44
CA ASP A 27 9.29 -0.30 8.03
C ASP A 27 9.58 -0.60 9.51
N PRO A 28 10.65 0.01 10.08
CA PRO A 28 11.02 -0.21 11.48
C PRO A 28 9.93 0.16 12.49
N GLY A 29 9.06 1.13 12.16
CA GLY A 29 7.97 1.56 13.03
C GLY A 29 6.90 0.48 13.19
N ILE A 30 6.54 -0.20 12.12
CA ILE A 30 5.58 -1.32 12.13
C ILE A 30 6.13 -2.50 12.94
N VAL A 31 7.42 -2.77 12.84
CA VAL A 31 8.07 -3.81 13.66
C VAL A 31 8.05 -3.42 15.14
N ALA A 32 8.43 -2.18 15.45
CA ALA A 32 8.50 -1.69 16.83
C ALA A 32 7.13 -1.63 17.53
N CYS A 33 6.05 -1.33 16.82
CA CYS A 33 4.69 -1.30 17.41
C CYS A 33 4.03 -2.70 17.50
N GLY A 34 4.70 -3.76 17.04
CA GLY A 34 4.24 -5.13 17.18
C GLY A 34 3.14 -5.57 16.19
N LEU A 35 2.73 -4.74 15.24
CA LEU A 35 1.71 -5.08 14.24
C LEU A 35 2.09 -6.28 13.37
N MET A 36 3.39 -6.51 13.18
CA MET A 36 3.91 -7.68 12.49
C MET A 36 3.41 -8.99 13.10
N THR A 37 3.22 -9.04 14.43
CA THR A 37 2.82 -10.26 15.14
C THR A 37 1.46 -10.77 14.67
N LYS A 38 0.51 -9.87 14.34
CA LYS A 38 -0.81 -10.26 13.82
C LYS A 38 -0.68 -11.04 12.51
N ILE A 39 0.13 -10.56 11.59
CA ILE A 39 0.37 -11.21 10.29
C ILE A 39 1.18 -12.50 10.45
N THR A 40 2.30 -12.43 11.18
CA THR A 40 3.21 -13.59 11.30
C THR A 40 2.60 -14.75 12.04
N SER A 41 1.73 -14.49 13.05
CA SER A 41 1.02 -15.54 13.77
C SER A 41 0.02 -16.29 12.86
N VAL A 42 -0.67 -15.57 11.97
CA VAL A 42 -1.59 -16.16 11.01
C VAL A 42 -0.84 -17.04 9.99
N LEU A 43 0.29 -16.55 9.47
CA LEU A 43 1.15 -17.33 8.56
C LEU A 43 1.74 -18.58 9.22
N ALA A 44 2.19 -18.46 10.49
CA ALA A 44 2.79 -19.56 11.23
C ALA A 44 1.80 -20.69 11.51
N LYS A 45 0.54 -20.38 11.85
CA LYS A 45 -0.53 -21.39 12.03
C LYS A 45 -0.70 -22.28 10.80
N GLU A 46 -0.57 -21.70 9.62
CA GLU A 46 -0.79 -22.38 8.34
C GLU A 46 0.53 -22.84 7.67
N LYS A 47 1.64 -22.75 8.41
CA LYS A 47 2.99 -23.17 7.96
C LYS A 47 3.44 -22.50 6.64
N ILE A 48 3.03 -21.27 6.41
CA ILE A 48 3.49 -20.46 5.28
C ILE A 48 4.79 -19.78 5.69
N SER A 49 5.84 -20.01 4.93
CA SER A 49 7.15 -19.40 5.17
C SER A 49 7.17 -17.94 4.74
N TYR A 50 7.95 -17.11 5.44
CA TYR A 50 8.15 -15.71 5.09
C TYR A 50 9.57 -15.27 5.39
N SER A 51 10.00 -14.22 4.69
CA SER A 51 11.17 -13.40 5.02
C SER A 51 10.70 -11.95 5.18
N VAL A 52 11.44 -11.14 5.92
CA VAL A 52 11.03 -9.76 6.23
C VAL A 52 12.11 -8.79 5.76
N TYR A 53 11.72 -7.79 4.98
CA TYR A 53 12.48 -6.59 4.72
C TYR A 53 11.83 -5.44 5.48
N ASP A 54 12.46 -4.99 6.55
CA ASP A 54 11.94 -4.00 7.51
C ASP A 54 12.69 -2.66 7.48
N GLN A 55 13.50 -2.42 6.45
CA GLN A 55 14.34 -1.24 6.34
C GLN A 55 13.76 -0.16 5.41
N THR A 56 12.47 -0.23 5.09
CA THR A 56 11.86 0.81 4.24
C THR A 56 11.85 2.16 4.95
N SER A 57 12.41 3.17 4.32
CA SER A 57 12.41 4.55 4.83
C SER A 57 11.09 5.26 4.54
N ALA A 58 10.79 6.33 5.28
CA ALA A 58 9.57 7.16 5.14
C ALA A 58 9.36 7.73 3.72
N ASN A 59 10.38 7.78 2.90
CA ASN A 59 10.29 8.01 1.46
C ASN A 59 11.17 6.92 0.84
N PRO A 60 10.60 5.84 0.32
CA PRO A 60 11.36 4.68 -0.11
C PRO A 60 12.36 5.06 -1.19
N THR A 61 13.58 4.61 -1.01
CA THR A 61 14.70 4.92 -1.89
C THR A 61 14.94 3.80 -2.90
N VAL A 62 15.69 4.12 -3.97
CA VAL A 62 16.21 3.10 -4.89
C VAL A 62 16.96 2.02 -4.12
N ARG A 63 17.73 2.39 -3.11
CA ARG A 63 18.48 1.46 -2.26
C ARG A 63 17.55 0.49 -1.51
N ASN A 64 16.47 0.97 -0.91
CA ASN A 64 15.50 0.11 -0.23
C ASN A 64 14.94 -0.97 -1.17
N VAL A 65 14.61 -0.58 -2.40
CA VAL A 65 14.07 -1.51 -3.39
C VAL A 65 15.09 -2.55 -3.82
N GLU A 66 16.35 -2.15 -4.06
CA GLU A 66 17.40 -3.09 -4.50
C GLU A 66 17.82 -4.04 -3.36
N GLU A 67 17.87 -3.58 -2.10
CA GLU A 67 18.09 -4.43 -0.92
C GLU A 67 16.97 -5.46 -0.75
N ALA A 68 15.71 -5.02 -0.88
CA ALA A 68 14.54 -5.91 -0.83
C ALA A 68 14.56 -6.92 -2.00
N LEU A 69 15.00 -6.51 -3.20
CA LEU A 69 15.16 -7.40 -4.36
C LEU A 69 16.19 -8.49 -4.08
N ALA A 70 17.35 -8.13 -3.54
CA ALA A 70 18.39 -9.08 -3.18
C ALA A 70 17.87 -10.12 -2.16
N LEU A 71 17.11 -9.67 -1.16
CA LEU A 71 16.50 -10.54 -0.17
C LEU A 71 15.43 -11.46 -0.80
N TYR A 72 14.54 -10.92 -1.65
CA TYR A 72 13.52 -11.68 -2.36
C TYR A 72 14.13 -12.84 -3.16
N GLN A 73 15.21 -12.55 -3.90
CA GLN A 73 15.92 -13.53 -4.72
C GLN A 73 16.66 -14.57 -3.87
N LYS A 74 17.41 -14.13 -2.86
CA LYS A 74 18.16 -15.00 -1.94
C LYS A 74 17.24 -16.00 -1.24
N GLU A 75 16.11 -15.53 -0.80
CA GLU A 75 15.13 -16.30 -0.02
C GLU A 75 14.13 -17.08 -0.89
N HIS A 76 14.23 -16.98 -2.21
CA HIS A 76 13.32 -17.62 -3.17
C HIS A 76 11.85 -17.34 -2.89
N CYS A 77 11.52 -16.10 -2.54
CA CYS A 77 10.14 -15.68 -2.31
C CYS A 77 9.34 -15.73 -3.63
N GLN A 78 8.01 -15.94 -3.51
CA GLN A 78 7.11 -16.13 -4.65
C GLN A 78 6.07 -15.01 -4.78
N ALA A 79 5.84 -14.29 -3.68
CA ALA A 79 4.87 -13.21 -3.60
C ALA A 79 5.36 -12.12 -2.64
N LEU A 80 4.70 -10.97 -2.67
CA LEU A 80 4.98 -9.80 -1.87
C LEU A 80 3.78 -9.49 -0.96
N LEU A 81 4.05 -9.17 0.29
CA LEU A 81 3.10 -8.60 1.23
C LEU A 81 3.67 -7.26 1.71
N ALA A 82 2.98 -6.16 1.46
CA ALA A 82 3.33 -4.86 2.00
C ALA A 82 2.49 -4.58 3.25
N ILE A 83 3.11 -4.36 4.40
CA ILE A 83 2.41 -3.92 5.62
C ILE A 83 2.98 -2.59 6.09
N GLY A 84 2.13 -1.59 6.21
CA GLY A 84 2.53 -0.23 6.61
C GLY A 84 1.69 0.85 5.93
N GLY A 85 2.23 2.05 5.91
CA GLY A 85 1.68 3.16 5.13
C GLY A 85 2.11 3.13 3.66
N GLY A 86 1.87 4.22 2.94
CA GLY A 86 2.20 4.36 1.52
C GLY A 86 3.64 4.01 1.18
N SER A 87 4.61 4.34 2.05
CA SER A 87 6.03 4.06 1.81
C SER A 87 6.35 2.58 1.67
N ALA A 88 5.81 1.72 2.56
CA ALA A 88 6.00 0.28 2.48
C ALA A 88 5.34 -0.30 1.22
N MET A 89 4.15 0.20 0.86
CA MET A 89 3.43 -0.23 -0.33
C MET A 89 4.15 0.20 -1.61
N ASP A 90 4.63 1.44 -1.69
CA ASP A 90 5.38 1.96 -2.84
C ASP A 90 6.71 1.20 -3.03
N CYS A 91 7.42 0.89 -1.93
CA CYS A 91 8.60 0.04 -1.97
C CYS A 91 8.28 -1.34 -2.55
N ALA A 92 7.21 -1.98 -2.10
CA ALA A 92 6.80 -3.30 -2.58
C ALA A 92 6.35 -3.29 -4.05
N LYS A 93 5.63 -2.25 -4.49
CA LYS A 93 5.26 -2.06 -5.91
C LYS A 93 6.49 -1.90 -6.80
N ALA A 94 7.42 -1.02 -6.40
CA ALA A 94 8.67 -0.80 -7.12
C ALA A 94 9.55 -2.06 -7.14
N LEU A 95 9.58 -2.83 -6.05
CA LEU A 95 10.21 -4.15 -5.99
C LEU A 95 9.56 -5.11 -6.99
N GLY A 96 8.23 -5.17 -7.05
CA GLY A 96 7.49 -5.96 -8.03
C GLY A 96 7.87 -5.60 -9.46
N ALA A 97 7.98 -4.31 -9.77
CA ALA A 97 8.43 -3.81 -11.05
C ALA A 97 9.87 -4.26 -11.38
N ARG A 98 10.79 -4.19 -10.41
CA ARG A 98 12.17 -4.65 -10.58
C ARG A 98 12.28 -6.16 -10.81
N ILE A 99 11.47 -6.96 -10.09
CA ILE A 99 11.43 -8.41 -10.30
C ILE A 99 10.96 -8.74 -11.72
N SER A 100 9.95 -8.03 -12.22
CA SER A 100 9.35 -8.28 -13.54
C SER A 100 10.20 -7.75 -14.69
N CYS A 101 11.03 -6.74 -14.42
CA CYS A 101 11.90 -6.11 -15.40
C CYS A 101 13.38 -6.18 -14.97
N PRO A 102 13.99 -7.38 -14.87
CA PRO A 102 15.31 -7.57 -14.27
C PRO A 102 16.44 -6.85 -15.03
N LYS A 103 16.25 -6.56 -16.31
CA LYS A 103 17.23 -5.86 -17.16
C LYS A 103 17.12 -4.33 -17.08
N LYS A 104 16.07 -3.78 -16.46
CA LYS A 104 15.87 -2.34 -16.34
C LYS A 104 16.20 -1.87 -14.92
N THR A 105 16.82 -0.71 -14.78
CA THR A 105 16.93 -0.01 -13.50
C THR A 105 15.61 0.67 -13.13
N LEU A 106 15.41 1.02 -11.86
CA LEU A 106 14.22 1.79 -11.45
C LEU A 106 14.11 3.12 -12.20
N GLY A 107 15.24 3.79 -12.47
CA GLY A 107 15.26 5.01 -13.28
C GLY A 107 14.73 4.82 -14.71
N GLN A 108 14.90 3.65 -15.31
CA GLN A 108 14.36 3.31 -16.63
C GLN A 108 12.88 2.90 -16.58
N LEU A 109 12.35 2.59 -15.40
CA LEU A 109 10.95 2.30 -15.16
C LEU A 109 10.14 3.55 -14.75
N LYS A 110 10.81 4.68 -14.56
CA LYS A 110 10.20 5.97 -14.24
C LYS A 110 9.18 6.38 -15.29
N GLY A 111 8.04 6.91 -14.83
CA GLY A 111 6.99 7.43 -15.71
C GLY A 111 5.85 6.44 -15.92
N THR A 112 5.05 6.63 -16.94
CA THR A 112 3.82 5.91 -17.18
C THR A 112 4.02 4.77 -18.17
N LEU A 113 3.50 3.57 -17.82
CA LEU A 113 3.48 2.38 -18.67
C LEU A 113 4.86 1.90 -19.15
N HIS A 114 5.85 1.93 -18.25
CA HIS A 114 7.20 1.44 -18.55
C HIS A 114 7.49 0.04 -17.98
N VAL A 115 6.66 -0.45 -17.07
CA VAL A 115 6.76 -1.81 -16.52
C VAL A 115 6.14 -2.82 -17.48
N LEU A 116 4.85 -2.72 -17.75
CA LEU A 116 4.06 -3.51 -18.72
C LEU A 116 4.07 -5.03 -18.49
N HIS A 117 4.86 -5.53 -17.56
CA HIS A 117 4.97 -6.94 -17.21
C HIS A 117 4.29 -7.21 -15.88
N ARG A 118 3.56 -8.32 -15.83
CA ARG A 118 2.86 -8.75 -14.59
C ARG A 118 3.86 -8.92 -13.46
N ILE A 119 3.65 -8.22 -12.36
CA ILE A 119 4.45 -8.35 -11.15
C ILE A 119 4.07 -9.61 -10.36
N PRO A 120 4.91 -10.11 -9.43
CA PRO A 120 4.50 -11.14 -8.49
C PRO A 120 3.21 -10.75 -7.75
N LEU A 121 2.49 -11.75 -7.24
CA LEU A 121 1.33 -11.49 -6.39
C LEU A 121 1.70 -10.48 -5.30
N LEU A 122 1.02 -9.34 -5.28
CA LEU A 122 1.18 -8.30 -4.28
C LEU A 122 -0.10 -8.19 -3.46
N ILE A 123 0.04 -8.27 -2.15
CA ILE A 123 -1.01 -8.08 -1.15
C ILE A 123 -0.64 -6.86 -0.34
N ALA A 124 -1.53 -5.88 -0.26
CA ALA A 124 -1.35 -4.67 0.53
C ALA A 124 -2.11 -4.76 1.85
N VAL A 125 -1.48 -4.33 2.94
CA VAL A 125 -2.03 -4.29 4.30
C VAL A 125 -1.81 -2.89 4.86
N PRO A 126 -2.69 -1.94 4.57
CA PRO A 126 -2.56 -0.58 5.04
C PRO A 126 -2.71 -0.50 6.57
N THR A 127 -1.84 0.28 7.19
CA THR A 127 -1.88 0.60 8.63
C THR A 127 -2.15 2.09 8.88
N THR A 128 -2.33 2.85 7.80
CA THR A 128 -2.74 4.25 7.80
C THR A 128 -3.94 4.41 6.87
N ALA A 129 -4.81 5.36 7.14
CA ALA A 129 -5.90 5.74 6.24
C ALA A 129 -5.60 7.13 5.65
N GLY A 130 -4.82 7.15 4.57
CA GLY A 130 -4.32 8.41 3.98
C GLY A 130 -4.01 8.34 2.49
N THR A 131 -3.05 7.52 2.11
CA THR A 131 -2.47 7.55 0.75
C THR A 131 -3.23 6.79 -0.32
N GLY A 132 -4.09 5.84 0.04
CA GLY A 132 -4.76 4.94 -0.91
C GLY A 132 -3.81 4.05 -1.72
N SER A 133 -2.54 3.93 -1.31
CA SER A 133 -1.56 3.18 -2.09
C SER A 133 -1.93 1.72 -2.29
N GLU A 134 -2.76 1.13 -1.43
CA GLU A 134 -3.24 -0.25 -1.56
C GLU A 134 -4.14 -0.47 -2.80
N ASN A 135 -4.65 0.58 -3.43
CA ASN A 135 -5.48 0.47 -4.63
C ASN A 135 -5.05 1.37 -5.79
N THR A 136 -3.89 2.04 -5.67
CA THR A 136 -3.37 2.93 -6.72
C THR A 136 -2.36 2.25 -7.62
N LEU A 137 -2.21 2.80 -8.82
CA LEU A 137 -1.26 2.33 -9.84
C LEU A 137 0.13 2.98 -9.72
N ALA A 138 0.30 3.89 -8.78
CA ALA A 138 1.52 4.67 -8.59
C ALA A 138 2.43 4.09 -7.50
N ALA A 139 3.73 4.27 -7.65
CA ALA A 139 4.75 4.07 -6.62
C ALA A 139 5.76 5.22 -6.68
N VAL A 140 5.91 5.95 -5.57
CA VAL A 140 6.82 7.10 -5.47
C VAL A 140 8.15 6.65 -4.89
N ILE A 141 9.23 6.85 -5.63
CA ILE A 141 10.58 6.43 -5.24
C ILE A 141 11.53 7.63 -5.22
N THR A 142 12.40 7.66 -4.23
CA THR A 142 13.43 8.68 -4.06
C THR A 142 14.77 8.19 -4.60
N ASP A 143 15.30 8.88 -5.59
CA ASP A 143 16.69 8.75 -6.00
C ASP A 143 17.54 9.67 -5.09
N SER A 144 18.18 9.08 -4.07
CA SER A 144 18.94 9.84 -3.07
C SER A 144 20.19 10.47 -3.66
N GLU A 145 20.78 9.87 -4.71
CA GLU A 145 21.99 10.39 -5.36
C GLU A 145 21.66 11.66 -6.16
N LYS A 146 20.53 11.64 -6.89
CA LYS A 146 20.05 12.78 -7.68
C LYS A 146 19.17 13.74 -6.90
N LYS A 147 18.88 13.45 -5.61
CA LYS A 147 17.96 14.22 -4.75
C LYS A 147 16.63 14.51 -5.43
N HIS A 148 16.09 13.51 -6.12
CA HIS A 148 14.87 13.63 -6.94
C HIS A 148 13.89 12.51 -6.62
N LYS A 149 12.60 12.86 -6.46
CA LYS A 149 11.50 11.90 -6.39
C LYS A 149 10.93 11.68 -7.78
N TYR A 150 10.57 10.45 -8.08
CA TYR A 150 9.86 10.12 -9.32
C TYR A 150 8.83 9.03 -9.07
N VAL A 151 7.89 8.94 -9.99
CA VAL A 151 6.78 8.00 -9.90
C VAL A 151 6.98 6.90 -10.95
N LEU A 152 6.76 5.66 -10.55
CA LEU A 152 6.43 4.56 -11.45
C LEU A 152 4.90 4.50 -11.51
N ASN A 153 4.33 4.55 -12.69
CA ASN A 153 2.89 4.62 -12.87
C ASN A 153 2.45 3.57 -13.90
N ASP A 154 1.87 2.47 -13.42
CA ASP A 154 1.48 1.36 -14.30
C ASP A 154 0.36 0.53 -13.64
N PHE A 155 -0.62 0.10 -14.42
CA PHE A 155 -1.74 -0.72 -13.94
C PHE A 155 -1.29 -2.04 -13.29
N VAL A 156 -0.16 -2.58 -13.73
CA VAL A 156 0.39 -3.82 -13.17
C VAL A 156 0.89 -3.67 -11.72
N LEU A 157 1.06 -2.43 -11.24
CA LEU A 157 1.49 -2.12 -9.87
C LEU A 157 0.34 -2.13 -8.86
N ILE A 158 -0.90 -2.12 -9.31
CA ILE A 158 -2.07 -2.20 -8.42
C ILE A 158 -1.99 -3.54 -7.68
N PRO A 159 -2.00 -3.55 -6.33
CA PRO A 159 -2.05 -4.77 -5.55
C PRO A 159 -3.21 -5.68 -5.96
N ARG A 160 -2.99 -6.97 -5.99
CA ARG A 160 -4.07 -7.93 -6.33
C ARG A 160 -5.10 -8.01 -5.21
N TYR A 161 -4.64 -7.92 -3.96
CA TYR A 161 -5.48 -7.94 -2.76
C TYR A 161 -5.12 -6.78 -1.85
N ALA A 162 -6.13 -6.26 -1.15
CA ALA A 162 -5.97 -5.30 -0.06
C ALA A 162 -6.67 -5.82 1.20
N ILE A 163 -5.96 -5.93 2.31
CA ILE A 163 -6.53 -6.30 3.60
C ILE A 163 -6.93 -5.02 4.34
N LEU A 164 -8.22 -4.69 4.31
CA LEU A 164 -8.77 -3.50 4.97
C LEU A 164 -9.24 -3.85 6.40
N ASP A 165 -8.28 -4.11 7.28
CA ASP A 165 -8.53 -4.39 8.69
C ASP A 165 -8.28 -3.14 9.53
N ALA A 166 -9.33 -2.43 9.90
CA ALA A 166 -9.25 -1.18 10.65
C ALA A 166 -8.51 -1.32 12.01
N GLU A 167 -8.48 -2.53 12.60
CA GLU A 167 -7.73 -2.77 13.84
C GLU A 167 -6.23 -2.51 13.68
N LEU A 168 -5.68 -2.67 12.47
CA LEU A 168 -4.28 -2.38 12.18
C LEU A 168 -3.95 -0.88 12.26
N THR A 169 -4.96 -0.02 12.26
CA THR A 169 -4.79 1.43 12.40
C THR A 169 -4.90 1.93 13.85
N TYR A 170 -5.34 1.07 14.81
CA TYR A 170 -5.62 1.50 16.19
C TYR A 170 -4.37 1.95 16.96
N SER A 171 -3.20 1.43 16.62
CA SER A 171 -1.93 1.84 17.22
C SER A 171 -1.36 3.14 16.65
N LEU A 172 -1.95 3.67 15.56
CA LEU A 172 -1.49 4.91 14.97
C LEU A 172 -1.79 6.10 15.89
N PRO A 173 -0.77 6.91 16.27
CA PRO A 173 -0.96 8.07 17.14
C PRO A 173 -2.00 9.07 16.59
N PRO A 174 -2.74 9.78 17.45
CA PRO A 174 -3.77 10.73 17.04
C PRO A 174 -3.28 11.79 16.03
N HIS A 175 -2.09 12.32 16.23
CA HIS A 175 -1.47 13.28 15.32
C HIS A 175 -1.25 12.70 13.91
N LEU A 176 -0.71 11.47 13.80
CA LEU A 176 -0.54 10.81 12.52
C LEU A 176 -1.88 10.43 11.89
N THR A 177 -2.85 10.00 12.70
CA THR A 177 -4.22 9.76 12.23
C THR A 177 -4.84 11.01 11.61
N ALA A 178 -4.67 12.17 12.28
CA ALA A 178 -5.19 13.43 11.78
C ALA A 178 -4.51 13.86 10.47
N THR A 179 -3.18 13.78 10.41
CA THR A 179 -2.43 14.20 9.21
C THR A 179 -2.71 13.30 8.01
N THR A 180 -2.70 11.98 8.19
CA THR A 180 -3.01 11.05 7.10
C THR A 180 -4.48 11.13 6.68
N GLY A 181 -5.40 11.32 7.62
CA GLY A 181 -6.81 11.48 7.29
C GLY A 181 -7.12 12.79 6.56
N MET A 182 -6.40 13.86 6.85
CA MET A 182 -6.46 15.11 6.07
C MET A 182 -5.87 14.93 4.67
N ASP A 183 -4.82 14.12 4.52
CA ASP A 183 -4.26 13.73 3.23
C ASP A 183 -5.31 13.03 2.37
N ALA A 184 -6.01 12.02 2.92
CA ALA A 184 -7.13 11.35 2.25
C ALA A 184 -8.24 12.32 1.82
N LEU A 185 -8.60 13.28 2.69
CA LEU A 185 -9.61 14.29 2.36
C LEU A 185 -9.13 15.21 1.23
N THR A 186 -7.85 15.60 1.25
CA THR A 186 -7.24 16.42 0.22
C THR A 186 -7.28 15.69 -1.12
N HIS A 187 -6.85 14.43 -1.18
CA HIS A 187 -6.93 13.62 -2.39
C HIS A 187 -8.36 13.52 -2.94
N ALA A 188 -9.36 13.33 -2.08
CA ALA A 188 -10.76 13.26 -2.51
C ALA A 188 -11.25 14.60 -3.09
N ILE A 189 -10.86 15.74 -2.50
CA ILE A 189 -11.22 17.08 -3.00
C ILE A 189 -10.47 17.38 -4.30
N GLU A 190 -9.18 17.12 -4.37
CA GLU A 190 -8.37 17.33 -5.58
C GLU A 190 -8.88 16.48 -6.73
N GLY A 191 -9.20 15.21 -6.48
CA GLY A 191 -9.77 14.32 -7.47
C GLY A 191 -11.12 14.79 -8.00
N TYR A 192 -11.97 15.38 -7.15
CA TYR A 192 -13.24 15.97 -7.55
C TYR A 192 -13.09 17.24 -8.38
N THR A 193 -12.07 18.05 -8.09
CA THR A 193 -11.87 19.37 -8.73
C THR A 193 -10.89 19.35 -9.91
N THR A 194 -10.22 18.22 -10.17
CA THR A 194 -9.26 18.12 -11.28
C THR A 194 -9.93 18.15 -12.64
N LYS A 195 -9.18 18.55 -13.66
CA LYS A 195 -9.67 18.59 -15.07
C LYS A 195 -10.02 17.19 -15.63
N GLY A 196 -9.47 16.14 -15.04
CA GLY A 196 -9.75 14.75 -15.40
C GLY A 196 -11.03 14.18 -14.76
N ALA A 197 -11.69 14.93 -13.89
CA ALA A 197 -12.91 14.50 -13.22
C ALA A 197 -14.07 14.29 -14.19
N TRP A 198 -14.90 13.31 -13.91
CA TRP A 198 -16.11 12.96 -14.65
C TRP A 198 -17.10 12.22 -13.76
N GLU A 199 -18.31 11.98 -14.21
CA GLU A 199 -19.44 11.53 -13.38
C GLU A 199 -19.12 10.29 -12.51
N MET A 200 -18.39 9.31 -13.04
CA MET A 200 -18.06 8.10 -12.28
C MET A 200 -17.05 8.39 -11.16
N THR A 201 -16.04 9.20 -11.44
CA THR A 201 -15.02 9.56 -10.43
C THR A 201 -15.58 10.50 -9.39
N ASP A 202 -16.51 11.38 -9.78
CA ASP A 202 -17.22 12.28 -8.87
C ASP A 202 -18.03 11.51 -7.81
N MET A 203 -18.68 10.40 -8.19
CA MET A 203 -19.37 9.52 -7.24
C MET A 203 -18.41 9.00 -6.15
N PHE A 204 -17.23 8.55 -6.53
CA PHE A 204 -16.22 8.07 -5.57
C PHE A 204 -15.73 9.21 -4.67
N HIS A 205 -15.37 10.34 -5.25
CA HIS A 205 -14.83 11.48 -4.50
C HIS A 205 -15.84 12.06 -3.53
N LEU A 206 -17.09 12.29 -3.95
CA LEU A 206 -18.14 12.79 -3.08
C LEU A 206 -18.44 11.82 -1.93
N LYS A 207 -18.46 10.50 -2.21
CA LYS A 207 -18.65 9.50 -1.17
C LYS A 207 -17.46 9.44 -0.20
N ALA A 208 -16.24 9.56 -0.71
CA ALA A 208 -15.04 9.62 0.12
C ALA A 208 -15.06 10.86 1.04
N ILE A 209 -15.36 12.05 0.49
CA ILE A 209 -15.47 13.30 1.28
C ILE A 209 -16.51 13.13 2.40
N GLU A 210 -17.67 12.56 2.09
CA GLU A 210 -18.72 12.30 3.09
C GLU A 210 -18.22 11.41 4.22
N LEU A 211 -17.65 10.25 3.88
CA LEU A 211 -17.16 9.28 4.87
C LEU A 211 -16.03 9.83 5.72
N ILE A 212 -15.01 10.43 5.08
CA ILE A 212 -13.85 10.98 5.77
C ILE A 212 -14.28 12.12 6.71
N SER A 213 -15.14 13.03 6.24
CA SER A 213 -15.62 14.15 7.05
C SER A 213 -16.39 13.72 8.31
N LYS A 214 -17.15 12.63 8.20
CA LYS A 214 -17.88 12.05 9.34
C LYS A 214 -16.99 11.29 10.30
N SER A 215 -15.94 10.63 9.78
CA SER A 215 -15.17 9.62 10.52
C SER A 215 -13.87 10.13 11.11
N LEU A 216 -13.25 11.18 10.53
CA LEU A 216 -11.91 11.64 10.90
C LEU A 216 -11.77 11.98 12.38
N ARG A 217 -12.72 12.75 12.95
CA ARG A 217 -12.67 13.11 14.36
C ARG A 217 -12.78 11.87 15.27
N GLY A 218 -13.67 10.95 14.93
CA GLY A 218 -13.79 9.67 15.63
C GLY A 218 -12.53 8.82 15.53
N ALA A 219 -11.89 8.76 14.35
CA ALA A 219 -10.63 8.05 14.16
C ALA A 219 -9.49 8.67 14.99
N VAL A 220 -9.39 10.00 15.06
CA VAL A 220 -8.41 10.70 15.92
C VAL A 220 -8.65 10.39 17.40
N SER A 221 -9.91 10.28 17.82
CA SER A 221 -10.31 9.85 19.16
C SER A 221 -10.23 8.33 19.36
N ASN A 222 -9.76 7.59 18.36
CA ASN A 222 -9.58 6.15 18.35
C ASN A 222 -10.88 5.34 18.54
N THR A 223 -12.01 5.84 18.03
CA THR A 223 -13.27 5.07 18.02
C THR A 223 -13.25 4.06 16.88
N ARG A 224 -13.90 2.92 17.09
CA ARG A 224 -14.00 1.85 16.09
C ARG A 224 -14.67 2.35 14.80
N GLU A 225 -15.82 2.99 14.93
CA GLU A 225 -16.58 3.52 13.80
C GLU A 225 -15.77 4.56 13.01
N GLY A 226 -15.01 5.40 13.72
CA GLY A 226 -14.11 6.37 13.10
C GLY A 226 -13.02 5.70 12.28
N ARG A 227 -12.36 4.69 12.83
CA ARG A 227 -11.29 3.94 12.14
C ARG A 227 -11.82 3.16 10.93
N GLU A 228 -12.95 2.47 11.07
CA GLU A 228 -13.59 1.74 9.99
C GLU A 228 -14.03 2.71 8.87
N GLY A 229 -14.66 3.83 9.23
CA GLY A 229 -15.08 4.84 8.27
C GLY A 229 -13.93 5.53 7.55
N MET A 230 -12.81 5.77 8.23
CA MET A 230 -11.59 6.31 7.59
C MET A 230 -10.96 5.32 6.62
N ALA A 231 -10.84 4.05 6.98
CA ALA A 231 -10.29 3.02 6.10
C ALA A 231 -11.11 2.87 4.81
N LEU A 232 -12.44 2.87 4.93
CA LEU A 232 -13.33 2.81 3.76
C LEU A 232 -13.29 4.09 2.94
N GLY A 233 -13.31 5.26 3.60
CA GLY A 233 -13.32 6.56 2.93
C GLY A 233 -12.05 6.80 2.13
N GLU A 234 -10.90 6.46 2.69
CA GLU A 234 -9.60 6.55 2.02
C GLU A 234 -9.51 5.58 0.84
N TYR A 235 -9.94 4.32 1.00
CA TYR A 235 -9.98 3.35 -0.09
C TYR A 235 -10.82 3.83 -1.27
N ILE A 236 -12.00 4.41 -0.99
CA ILE A 236 -12.88 4.98 -2.02
C ILE A 236 -12.22 6.20 -2.68
N ALA A 237 -11.55 7.07 -1.91
CA ALA A 237 -10.77 8.18 -2.47
C ALA A 237 -9.72 7.68 -3.46
N GLY A 238 -8.96 6.64 -3.07
CA GLY A 238 -7.95 6.01 -3.92
C GLY A 238 -8.51 5.46 -5.23
N MET A 239 -9.71 4.86 -5.21
CA MET A 239 -10.42 4.45 -6.42
C MET A 239 -10.73 5.64 -7.32
N GLY A 240 -11.15 6.77 -6.75
CA GLY A 240 -11.47 7.98 -7.49
C GLY A 240 -10.23 8.59 -8.16
N PHE A 241 -9.25 8.97 -7.36
CA PHE A 241 -8.10 9.75 -7.88
C PHE A 241 -7.16 8.95 -8.77
N SER A 242 -7.08 7.62 -8.64
CA SER A 242 -6.35 6.77 -9.57
C SER A 242 -6.91 6.82 -11.01
N ASN A 243 -8.15 7.26 -11.18
CA ASN A 243 -8.84 7.33 -12.47
C ASN A 243 -8.92 8.76 -13.06
N VAL A 244 -8.35 9.76 -12.39
CA VAL A 244 -8.33 11.15 -12.87
C VAL A 244 -6.94 11.71 -13.10
N GLY A 245 -5.88 10.92 -12.84
CA GLY A 245 -4.51 11.30 -13.12
C GLY A 245 -3.90 12.22 -12.07
N LEU A 246 -4.29 12.05 -10.80
CA LEU A 246 -3.62 12.66 -9.66
C LEU A 246 -2.39 11.87 -9.25
#